data_50066b276baba03557971454cd7cd6fb
#
_entry.id   50066b276baba03557971454cd7cd6fb
#
_cell.length_a   1.000
_cell.length_b   1.000
_cell.length_c   1.000
_cell.angle_alpha   90.00
_cell.angle_beta   90.00
_cell.angle_gamma   90.00
#
_symmetry.space_group_name_H-M   'P 1'
#
loop_
_entity.id
_entity.type
_entity.pdbx_description
1 polymer ?
#
loop_
_entity_poly.entity_id
_entity_poly.type
_entity_poly.pdbx_seq_one_letter_code
_entity_poly.pdbx_strand_id
1 'polypeptide(L)'
;MKFIAEIASTHNGSLARLKKLTNESIGTGADYIKFQIFKNKHLCHESSKFFKPLSKIEISYSDWEKHINYYKKKIKIILEPFDEESYYFCKKFKKDVLIKISSSESDNYGIIEDSINSFKKVFFNISGKTHTKIINYLKPFSSKKKKNNITLWLSKFSN
;
A
#
# COMPACT_ATOMS: atom_id res chain seq x y z
N MET A 1 -6.71 8.16 18.87
CA MET A 1 -5.60 7.56 18.13
C MET A 1 -6.18 6.56 17.14
N LYS A 2 -5.54 6.31 15.96
CA LYS A 2 -6.00 5.34 14.99
C LYS A 2 -4.95 4.24 14.84
N PHE A 3 -5.39 2.98 14.79
CA PHE A 3 -4.52 1.82 14.65
C PHE A 3 -4.63 1.22 13.26
N ILE A 4 -3.49 0.90 12.67
CA ILE A 4 -3.39 0.25 11.36
C ILE A 4 -2.70 -1.10 11.55
N ALA A 5 -3.42 -2.19 11.29
CA ALA A 5 -2.83 -3.51 11.25
C ALA A 5 -2.14 -3.72 9.90
N GLU A 6 -0.85 -4.00 9.93
CA GLU A 6 -0.09 -4.30 8.72
C GLU A 6 0.02 -5.82 8.53
N ILE A 7 -0.58 -6.34 7.47
CA ILE A 7 -0.49 -7.76 7.13
C ILE A 7 0.82 -8.06 6.38
N ALA A 8 1.29 -7.10 5.56
CA ALA A 8 2.49 -7.26 4.73
C ALA A 8 2.54 -8.64 4.02
N SER A 9 3.70 -9.31 4.08
CA SER A 9 3.91 -10.63 3.48
C SER A 9 3.72 -11.80 4.46
N THR A 10 3.21 -11.55 5.68
CA THR A 10 3.07 -12.57 6.73
C THR A 10 2.09 -13.69 6.38
N HIS A 11 1.27 -13.48 5.35
CA HIS A 11 0.38 -14.51 4.80
C HIS A 11 1.13 -15.63 4.05
N ASN A 12 2.42 -15.44 3.69
CA ASN A 12 3.27 -16.41 2.99
C ASN A 12 2.60 -17.02 1.74
N GLY A 13 1.87 -16.23 0.95
CA GLY A 13 1.14 -16.67 -0.25
C GLY A 13 -0.14 -17.47 0.02
N SER A 14 -0.48 -17.76 1.27
CA SER A 14 -1.66 -18.55 1.64
C SER A 14 -2.89 -17.67 1.81
N LEU A 15 -3.92 -17.92 1.00
CA LEU A 15 -5.21 -17.23 1.10
C LEU A 15 -5.94 -17.54 2.42
N ALA A 16 -5.81 -18.76 2.92
CA ALA A 16 -6.40 -19.13 4.21
C ALA A 16 -5.76 -18.34 5.34
N ARG A 17 -4.41 -18.20 5.32
CA ARG A 17 -3.68 -17.41 6.30
C ARG A 17 -3.98 -15.92 6.17
N LEU A 18 -4.07 -15.40 4.93
CA LEU A 18 -4.47 -14.01 4.69
C LEU A 18 -5.83 -13.71 5.31
N LYS A 19 -6.84 -14.57 5.08
CA LYS A 19 -8.18 -14.43 5.68
C LYS A 19 -8.13 -14.49 7.20
N LYS A 20 -7.37 -15.43 7.78
CA LYS A 20 -7.21 -15.58 9.22
C LYS A 20 -6.64 -14.29 9.83
N LEU A 21 -5.51 -13.82 9.33
CA LEU A 21 -4.84 -12.59 9.80
C LEU A 21 -5.74 -11.36 9.67
N THR A 22 -6.49 -11.25 8.56
CA THR A 22 -7.45 -10.16 8.37
C THR A 22 -8.56 -10.17 9.43
N ASN A 23 -9.15 -11.34 9.69
CA ASN A 23 -10.20 -11.48 10.69
C ASN A 23 -9.68 -11.21 12.11
N GLU A 24 -8.51 -11.69 12.46
CA GLU A 24 -7.85 -11.43 13.74
C GLU A 24 -7.57 -9.93 13.92
N SER A 25 -7.07 -9.26 12.88
CA SER A 25 -6.86 -7.81 12.92
C SER A 25 -8.15 -7.02 13.13
N ILE A 26 -9.26 -7.45 12.54
CA ILE A 26 -10.58 -6.87 12.81
C ILE A 26 -10.98 -7.10 14.27
N GLY A 27 -10.78 -8.31 14.78
CA GLY A 27 -11.12 -8.70 16.15
C GLY A 27 -10.33 -7.93 17.22
N THR A 28 -9.12 -7.46 16.90
CA THR A 28 -8.32 -6.63 17.82
C THR A 28 -8.75 -5.16 17.86
N GLY A 29 -9.74 -4.75 17.05
CA GLY A 29 -10.23 -3.38 17.01
C GLY A 29 -9.38 -2.43 16.15
N ALA A 30 -8.61 -2.95 15.18
CA ALA A 30 -7.89 -2.11 14.24
C ALA A 30 -8.84 -1.20 13.45
N ASP A 31 -8.48 0.07 13.26
CA ASP A 31 -9.26 1.01 12.45
C ASP A 31 -9.07 0.79 10.95
N TYR A 32 -7.88 0.29 10.57
CA TYR A 32 -7.47 0.05 9.19
C TYR A 32 -6.67 -1.25 9.10
N ILE A 33 -6.73 -1.88 7.93
CA ILE A 33 -5.79 -2.94 7.54
C ILE A 33 -5.00 -2.49 6.33
N LYS A 34 -3.69 -2.75 6.31
CA LYS A 34 -2.83 -2.47 5.18
C LYS A 34 -2.37 -3.75 4.51
N PHE A 35 -2.51 -3.81 3.18
CA PHE A 35 -2.04 -4.89 2.32
C PHE A 35 -0.99 -4.37 1.35
N GLN A 36 0.04 -5.17 1.11
CA GLN A 36 1.08 -4.93 0.11
C GLN A 36 0.75 -5.72 -1.15
N ILE A 37 0.68 -5.01 -2.28
CA ILE A 37 0.32 -5.59 -3.57
C ILE A 37 1.53 -5.48 -4.50
N PHE A 38 1.97 -6.59 -5.07
CA PHE A 38 3.14 -6.60 -5.95
C PHE A 38 3.08 -7.76 -6.93
N LYS A 39 3.85 -7.59 -8.02
CA LYS A 39 4.24 -8.64 -8.94
C LYS A 39 5.73 -8.89 -8.80
N ASN A 40 6.11 -10.14 -8.50
CA ASN A 40 7.51 -10.50 -8.26
C ASN A 40 8.43 -10.12 -9.43
N LYS A 41 7.96 -10.30 -10.66
CA LYS A 41 8.71 -9.94 -11.89
C LYS A 41 9.15 -8.47 -11.96
N HIS A 42 8.48 -7.57 -11.21
CA HIS A 42 8.80 -6.15 -11.14
C HIS A 42 9.65 -5.79 -9.90
N LEU A 43 9.76 -6.68 -8.92
CA LEU A 43 10.53 -6.43 -7.71
C LEU A 43 11.99 -6.87 -7.82
N CYS A 44 12.25 -7.97 -8.52
CA CYS A 44 13.60 -8.45 -8.70
C CYS A 44 13.74 -9.30 -9.98
N HIS A 45 14.96 -9.34 -10.49
CA HIS A 45 15.31 -10.14 -11.67
C HIS A 45 15.23 -11.64 -11.33
N GLU A 46 14.90 -12.48 -12.33
CA GLU A 46 14.72 -13.93 -12.17
C GLU A 46 15.98 -14.64 -11.67
N SER A 47 17.18 -14.13 -12.00
CA SER A 47 18.45 -14.65 -11.49
C SER A 47 18.74 -14.29 -10.03
N SER A 48 17.94 -13.46 -9.41
CA SER A 48 18.12 -13.08 -8.00
C SER A 48 17.77 -14.24 -7.07
N LYS A 49 18.57 -14.43 -6.02
CA LYS A 49 18.28 -15.40 -4.95
C LYS A 49 16.93 -15.13 -4.25
N PHE A 50 16.41 -13.91 -4.34
CA PHE A 50 15.14 -13.52 -3.75
C PHE A 50 13.94 -13.81 -4.65
N PHE A 51 14.15 -14.11 -5.95
CA PHE A 51 13.05 -14.28 -6.88
C PHE A 51 12.12 -15.44 -6.48
N LYS A 52 12.67 -16.63 -6.23
CA LYS A 52 11.88 -17.81 -5.80
C LYS A 52 11.14 -17.60 -4.47
N PRO A 53 11.76 -17.05 -3.41
CA PRO A 53 11.06 -16.70 -2.18
C PRO A 53 9.89 -15.73 -2.40
N LEU A 54 10.10 -14.65 -3.16
CA LEU A 54 9.07 -13.65 -3.44
C LEU A 54 7.92 -14.21 -4.28
N SER A 55 8.22 -15.09 -5.27
CA SER A 55 7.18 -15.77 -6.07
C SER A 55 6.23 -16.60 -5.21
N LYS A 56 6.74 -17.21 -4.13
CA LYS A 56 5.92 -18.02 -3.22
C LYS A 56 4.93 -17.22 -2.39
N ILE A 57 5.22 -15.94 -2.16
CA ILE A 57 4.36 -15.06 -1.36
C ILE A 57 3.48 -14.14 -2.21
N GLU A 58 3.65 -14.17 -3.53
CA GLU A 58 2.79 -13.43 -4.45
C GLU A 58 1.37 -14.02 -4.43
N ILE A 59 0.37 -13.14 -4.37
CA ILE A 59 -1.04 -13.49 -4.50
C ILE A 59 -1.55 -12.94 -5.83
N SER A 60 -2.38 -13.73 -6.51
CA SER A 60 -2.96 -13.33 -7.79
C SER A 60 -3.88 -12.10 -7.65
N TYR A 61 -3.95 -11.26 -8.69
CA TYR A 61 -4.89 -10.14 -8.66
C TYR A 61 -6.36 -10.58 -8.54
N SER A 62 -6.73 -11.74 -9.10
CA SER A 62 -8.07 -12.30 -8.95
C SER A 62 -8.39 -12.62 -7.49
N ASP A 63 -7.44 -13.17 -6.75
CA ASP A 63 -7.63 -13.51 -5.34
C ASP A 63 -7.60 -12.25 -4.46
N TRP A 64 -6.72 -11.30 -4.77
CA TRP A 64 -6.75 -9.98 -4.13
C TRP A 64 -8.08 -9.26 -4.35
N GLU A 65 -8.62 -9.30 -5.57
CA GLU A 65 -9.91 -8.67 -5.88
C GLU A 65 -11.05 -9.25 -5.05
N LYS A 66 -11.13 -10.58 -4.94
CA LYS A 66 -12.11 -11.27 -4.09
C LYS A 66 -11.95 -10.88 -2.62
N HIS A 67 -10.69 -10.85 -2.14
CA HIS A 67 -10.37 -10.50 -0.76
C HIS A 67 -10.76 -9.06 -0.43
N ILE A 68 -10.32 -8.10 -1.25
CA ILE A 68 -10.62 -6.67 -1.07
C ILE A 68 -12.13 -6.44 -1.12
N ASN A 69 -12.85 -6.99 -2.11
CA ASN A 69 -14.30 -6.81 -2.26
C ASN A 69 -15.09 -7.35 -1.06
N TYR A 70 -14.61 -8.43 -0.44
CA TYR A 70 -15.24 -8.99 0.75
C TYR A 70 -15.00 -8.12 1.99
N TYR A 71 -13.75 -7.67 2.19
CA TYR A 71 -13.36 -7.00 3.43
C TYR A 71 -13.57 -5.47 3.43
N LYS A 72 -13.63 -4.80 2.28
CA LYS A 72 -13.86 -3.34 2.21
C LYS A 72 -15.17 -2.87 2.85
N LYS A 73 -16.13 -3.79 3.04
CA LYS A 73 -17.40 -3.53 3.73
C LYS A 73 -17.30 -3.71 5.26
N LYS A 74 -16.22 -4.32 5.76
CA LYS A 74 -16.03 -4.67 7.16
C LYS A 74 -15.01 -3.79 7.87
N ILE A 75 -13.98 -3.35 7.14
CA ILE A 75 -12.89 -2.52 7.66
C ILE A 75 -12.35 -1.61 6.57
N LYS A 76 -11.79 -0.48 6.96
CA LYS A 76 -11.09 0.42 6.04
C LYS A 76 -9.78 -0.22 5.59
N ILE A 77 -9.55 -0.25 4.28
CA ILE A 77 -8.38 -0.89 3.69
C ILE A 77 -7.43 0.18 3.14
N ILE A 78 -6.15 -0.01 3.38
CA ILE A 78 -5.04 0.72 2.76
C ILE A 78 -4.34 -0.27 1.83
N LEU A 79 -4.21 0.07 0.55
CA LEU A 79 -3.41 -0.69 -0.40
C LEU A 79 -2.06 0.00 -0.62
N GLU A 80 -0.99 -0.78 -0.60
CA GLU A 80 0.37 -0.33 -0.85
C GLU A 80 0.94 -1.09 -2.05
N PRO A 81 0.81 -0.55 -3.29
CA PRO A 81 1.43 -1.14 -4.46
C PRO A 81 2.94 -0.90 -4.43
N PHE A 82 3.71 -1.88 -4.91
CA PHE A 82 5.17 -1.83 -5.00
C PHE A 82 5.68 -1.69 -6.43
N ASP A 83 4.79 -1.70 -7.41
CA ASP A 83 5.08 -1.56 -8.83
C ASP A 83 3.89 -0.90 -9.56
N GLU A 84 4.14 -0.44 -10.77
CA GLU A 84 3.16 0.29 -11.57
C GLU A 84 1.95 -0.57 -11.96
N GLU A 85 2.16 -1.85 -12.32
CA GLU A 85 1.06 -2.78 -12.64
C GLU A 85 0.14 -2.96 -11.42
N SER A 86 0.74 -3.14 -10.25
CA SER A 86 0.02 -3.25 -8.98
C SER A 86 -0.69 -1.95 -8.60
N TYR A 87 -0.12 -0.78 -8.94
CA TYR A 87 -0.78 0.50 -8.75
C TYR A 87 -2.09 0.58 -9.55
N TYR A 88 -2.05 0.25 -10.85
CA TYR A 88 -3.26 0.28 -11.68
C TYR A 88 -4.29 -0.76 -11.24
N PHE A 89 -3.86 -1.90 -10.72
CA PHE A 89 -4.78 -2.83 -10.06
C PHE A 89 -5.45 -2.19 -8.83
N CYS A 90 -4.69 -1.58 -7.93
CA CYS A 90 -5.22 -0.91 -6.73
C CYS A 90 -6.19 0.23 -7.10
N LYS A 91 -5.92 0.95 -8.18
CA LYS A 91 -6.74 2.08 -8.66
C LYS A 91 -8.18 1.68 -9.01
N LYS A 92 -8.45 0.43 -9.33
CA LYS A 92 -9.82 -0.10 -9.53
C LYS A 92 -10.71 0.11 -8.31
N PHE A 93 -10.10 0.14 -7.11
CA PHE A 93 -10.79 0.27 -5.83
C PHE A 93 -10.77 1.69 -5.23
N LYS A 94 -10.36 2.70 -5.99
CA LYS A 94 -10.10 4.08 -5.50
C LYS A 94 -11.25 4.73 -4.71
N LYS A 95 -12.49 4.28 -4.92
CA LYS A 95 -13.67 4.78 -4.19
C LYS A 95 -13.82 4.16 -2.79
N ASP A 96 -13.28 2.95 -2.60
CA ASP A 96 -13.54 2.11 -1.44
C ASP A 96 -12.33 1.97 -0.51
N VAL A 97 -11.11 2.23 -1.02
CA VAL A 97 -9.87 2.05 -0.28
C VAL A 97 -9.04 3.33 -0.22
N LEU A 98 -8.06 3.32 0.64
CA LEU A 98 -7.00 4.33 0.71
C LEU A 98 -5.73 3.77 0.07
N ILE A 99 -4.84 4.65 -0.39
CA ILE A 99 -3.57 4.25 -1.02
C ILE A 99 -2.38 4.71 -0.19
N LYS A 100 -1.34 3.87 -0.11
CA LYS A 100 -0.03 4.26 0.41
C LYS A 100 0.99 4.14 -0.71
N ILE A 101 1.72 5.22 -0.96
CA ILE A 101 2.86 5.21 -1.87
C ILE A 101 4.02 4.53 -1.16
N SER A 102 4.51 3.43 -1.73
CA SER A 102 5.66 2.69 -1.23
C SER A 102 6.95 3.49 -1.37
N SER A 103 8.02 3.05 -0.71
CA SER A 103 9.33 3.69 -0.87
C SER A 103 9.87 3.52 -2.28
N SER A 104 9.60 2.38 -2.95
CA SER A 104 10.01 2.11 -4.34
C SER A 104 9.40 3.09 -5.33
N GLU A 105 8.13 3.47 -5.10
CA GLU A 105 7.37 4.38 -5.98
C GLU A 105 7.44 5.84 -5.55
N SER A 106 8.20 6.14 -4.50
CA SER A 106 8.24 7.48 -3.92
C SER A 106 8.93 8.54 -4.79
N ASP A 107 9.56 8.16 -5.89
CA ASP A 107 10.15 9.05 -6.88
C ASP A 107 9.38 9.03 -8.23
N ASN A 108 8.29 8.26 -8.31
CA ASN A 108 7.40 8.20 -9.47
C ASN A 108 6.33 9.30 -9.38
N TYR A 109 6.64 10.47 -9.95
CA TYR A 109 5.75 11.65 -9.90
C TYR A 109 4.38 11.39 -10.54
N GLY A 110 4.32 10.59 -11.60
CA GLY A 110 3.06 10.25 -12.28
C GLY A 110 2.11 9.49 -11.36
N ILE A 111 2.61 8.47 -10.68
CA ILE A 111 1.83 7.68 -9.70
C ILE A 111 1.41 8.57 -8.51
N ILE A 112 2.30 9.43 -8.02
CA ILE A 112 2.00 10.32 -6.90
C ILE A 112 0.88 11.28 -7.26
N GLU A 113 0.98 11.97 -8.39
CA GLU A 113 -0.02 12.94 -8.83
C GLU A 113 -1.36 12.27 -9.10
N ASP A 114 -1.36 11.15 -9.80
CA ASP A 114 -2.57 10.39 -10.07
C ASP A 114 -3.22 9.86 -8.78
N SER A 115 -2.43 9.41 -7.81
CA SER A 115 -2.93 8.99 -6.50
C SER A 115 -3.64 10.12 -5.76
N ILE A 116 -3.03 11.31 -5.71
CA ILE A 116 -3.59 12.49 -5.03
C ILE A 116 -4.90 12.94 -5.69
N ASN A 117 -4.99 12.80 -7.00
CA ASN A 117 -6.19 13.18 -7.76
C ASN A 117 -7.29 12.12 -7.70
N SER A 118 -6.94 10.86 -7.55
CA SER A 118 -7.86 9.71 -7.67
C SER A 118 -8.40 9.21 -6.34
N PHE A 119 -7.60 9.18 -5.28
CA PHE A 119 -7.98 8.58 -4.01
C PHE A 119 -8.42 9.61 -2.98
N LYS A 120 -9.32 9.18 -2.09
CA LYS A 120 -9.82 10.02 -1.00
C LYS A 120 -8.71 10.42 -0.02
N LYS A 121 -7.73 9.54 0.21
CA LYS A 121 -6.59 9.77 1.08
C LYS A 121 -5.37 9.01 0.59
N VAL A 122 -4.23 9.67 0.62
CA VAL A 122 -2.93 9.13 0.22
C VAL A 122 -2.00 9.18 1.43
N PHE A 123 -1.38 8.05 1.74
CA PHE A 123 -0.26 7.97 2.67
C PHE A 123 1.03 8.02 1.88
N PHE A 124 1.88 8.98 2.20
CA PHE A 124 3.15 9.18 1.51
C PHE A 124 4.31 8.80 2.41
N ASN A 125 5.10 7.80 2.01
CA ASN A 125 6.27 7.37 2.78
C ASN A 125 7.39 8.41 2.66
N ILE A 126 7.81 8.94 3.81
CA ILE A 126 8.90 9.93 3.93
C ILE A 126 10.17 9.34 4.54
N SER A 127 10.19 8.05 4.82
CA SER A 127 11.35 7.37 5.41
C SER A 127 12.57 7.51 4.51
N GLY A 128 13.71 7.90 5.09
CA GLY A 128 14.95 8.12 4.35
C GLY A 128 15.00 9.37 3.46
N LYS A 129 13.95 10.21 3.49
CA LYS A 129 13.93 11.47 2.71
C LYS A 129 14.35 12.66 3.58
N THR A 130 15.14 13.57 3.00
CA THR A 130 15.47 14.85 3.64
C THR A 130 14.24 15.76 3.68
N HIS A 131 14.20 16.65 4.66
CA HIS A 131 13.13 17.64 4.80
C HIS A 131 12.90 18.45 3.51
N THR A 132 13.98 18.89 2.86
CA THR A 132 13.92 19.63 1.57
C THR A 132 13.28 18.78 0.47
N LYS A 133 13.64 17.50 0.35
CA LYS A 133 13.00 16.60 -0.60
C LYS A 133 11.50 16.48 -0.36
N ILE A 134 11.08 16.30 0.89
CA ILE A 134 9.66 16.20 1.25
C ILE A 134 8.89 17.47 0.87
N ILE A 135 9.43 18.64 1.18
CA ILE A 135 8.80 19.92 0.84
C ILE A 135 8.67 20.06 -0.69
N ASN A 136 9.74 19.81 -1.44
CA ASN A 136 9.73 19.94 -2.90
C ASN A 136 8.73 18.99 -3.54
N TYR A 137 8.59 17.77 -3.02
CA TYR A 137 7.60 16.81 -3.47
C TYR A 137 6.16 17.27 -3.25
N LEU A 138 5.90 17.86 -2.09
CA LEU A 138 4.54 18.22 -1.70
C LEU A 138 4.11 19.60 -2.17
N LYS A 139 5.07 20.45 -2.54
CA LYS A 139 4.82 21.84 -2.99
C LYS A 139 3.78 21.93 -4.14
N PRO A 140 3.84 21.11 -5.21
CA PRO A 140 2.85 21.14 -6.28
C PRO A 140 1.42 20.80 -5.81
N PHE A 141 1.28 20.13 -4.68
CA PHE A 141 0.01 19.66 -4.12
C PHE A 141 -0.46 20.48 -2.92
N SER A 142 0.12 21.67 -2.72
CA SER A 142 -0.13 22.54 -1.55
C SER A 142 -1.50 23.21 -1.56
N SER A 143 -2.31 23.12 -2.63
CA SER A 143 -3.69 23.62 -2.66
C SER A 143 -4.51 23.03 -1.50
N LYS A 144 -5.34 23.84 -0.83
CA LYS A 144 -6.09 23.47 0.38
C LYS A 144 -6.88 22.15 0.23
N LYS A 145 -7.45 21.90 -0.94
CA LYS A 145 -8.22 20.67 -1.24
C LYS A 145 -7.33 19.43 -1.34
N LYS A 146 -6.16 19.54 -1.95
CA LYS A 146 -5.22 18.43 -2.12
C LYS A 146 -4.44 18.14 -0.83
N LYS A 147 -4.08 19.18 -0.07
CA LYS A 147 -3.32 19.05 1.19
C LYS A 147 -4.04 18.19 2.23
N ASN A 148 -5.36 18.26 2.33
CA ASN A 148 -6.14 17.51 3.31
C ASN A 148 -6.22 16.00 3.00
N ASN A 149 -5.85 15.60 1.77
CA ASN A 149 -5.88 14.20 1.36
C ASN A 149 -4.54 13.48 1.56
N ILE A 150 -3.49 14.19 1.95
CA ILE A 150 -2.13 13.64 2.11
C ILE A 150 -1.85 13.41 3.59
N THR A 151 -1.33 12.24 3.92
CA THR A 151 -0.81 11.91 5.25
C THR A 151 0.63 11.43 5.08
N LEU A 152 1.55 12.02 5.83
CA LEU A 152 2.94 11.60 5.85
C LEU A 152 3.08 10.33 6.69
N TRP A 153 3.79 9.35 6.16
CA TRP A 153 4.08 8.08 6.81
C TRP A 153 5.57 7.98 7.11
N LEU A 154 5.94 7.90 8.36
CA LEU A 154 7.30 7.65 8.80
C LEU A 154 7.42 6.21 9.28
N SER A 155 8.23 5.40 8.59
CA SER A 155 8.62 4.08 9.10
C SER A 155 9.91 4.23 9.90
N LYS A 156 9.87 3.82 11.16
CA LYS A 156 11.06 3.71 12.01
C LYS A 156 11.42 2.23 12.08
N PHE A 157 12.60 1.90 11.61
CA PHE A 157 13.19 0.58 11.84
C PHE A 157 13.97 0.67 13.15
N SER A 158 13.63 -0.16 14.13
CA SER A 158 14.50 -0.40 15.27
C SER A 158 15.69 -1.23 14.76
N ASN A 159 16.90 -0.72 14.93
CA ASN A 159 18.11 -1.51 14.77
C ASN A 159 18.16 -2.58 15.85
#